data_aa04ac1d676b9e29696cf2b74a9a11c1
#
_entry.id   aa04ac1d676b9e29696cf2b74a9a11c1
#
_cell.length_a   1.000
_cell.length_b   1.000
_cell.length_c   1.000
_cell.angle_alpha   90.00
_cell.angle_beta   90.00
_cell.angle_gamma   90.00
#
_symmetry.space_group_name_H-M   'P 1'
#
loop_
_entity.id
_entity.type
_entity.pdbx_description
1 polymer ?
#
loop_
_entity_poly.entity_id
_entity_poly.type
_entity_poly.pdbx_seq_one_letter_code
_entity_poly.pdbx_strand_id
1 'polypeptide(L)'
;MKEMIGERLKALRVGVRLSQTKLAGILGTQQSSINRYEQGQAVPGPEMFVKYADYFDVSMDYLYCRTDESRGKLYDYKPQALKEKMEQSEEMREFIEMCFDPQAPVNKRLKEALLRIMTEEANEE
;
A
#
# COMPACT_ATOMS: atom_id res chain seq x y z
N MET A 1 6.41 -8.37 18.67
CA MET A 1 6.30 -7.27 17.69
C MET A 1 7.03 -7.53 16.39
N LYS A 2 8.28 -8.01 16.44
CA LYS A 2 9.04 -8.34 15.21
C LYS A 2 8.33 -9.33 14.31
N GLU A 3 7.72 -10.37 14.89
CA GLU A 3 6.99 -11.40 14.16
C GLU A 3 5.74 -10.82 13.49
N MET A 4 5.03 -9.95 14.17
CA MET A 4 3.82 -9.30 13.62
C MET A 4 4.18 -8.39 12.44
N ILE A 5 5.25 -7.62 12.59
CA ILE A 5 5.76 -6.77 11.50
C ILE A 5 6.15 -7.62 10.31
N GLY A 6 6.92 -8.70 10.55
CA GLY A 6 7.36 -9.61 9.50
C GLY A 6 6.21 -10.23 8.73
N GLU A 7 5.18 -10.70 9.43
CA GLU A 7 3.99 -11.28 8.81
C GLU A 7 3.26 -10.25 7.93
N ARG A 8 3.18 -9.01 8.40
CA ARG A 8 2.52 -7.95 7.63
C ARG A 8 3.30 -7.59 6.37
N LEU A 9 4.63 -7.47 6.48
CA LEU A 9 5.49 -7.21 5.32
C LEU A 9 5.37 -8.34 4.30
N LYS A 10 5.35 -9.59 4.75
CA LYS A 10 5.18 -10.74 3.87
C LYS A 10 3.81 -10.72 3.19
N ALA A 11 2.75 -10.42 3.93
CA ALA A 11 1.40 -10.34 3.38
C ALA A 11 1.29 -9.28 2.29
N LEU A 12 1.92 -8.12 2.48
CA LEU A 12 1.95 -7.06 1.47
C LEU A 12 2.63 -7.54 0.18
N ARG A 13 3.78 -8.19 0.32
CA ARG A 13 4.54 -8.72 -0.83
C ARG A 13 3.75 -9.79 -1.59
N VAL A 14 3.23 -10.75 -0.86
CA VAL A 14 2.46 -11.87 -1.44
C VAL A 14 1.18 -11.36 -2.09
N GLY A 15 0.55 -10.36 -1.49
CA GLY A 15 -0.69 -9.77 -2.01
C GLY A 15 -0.55 -9.17 -3.40
N VAL A 16 0.66 -8.71 -3.77
CA VAL A 16 0.95 -8.20 -5.12
C VAL A 16 1.76 -9.18 -5.96
N ARG A 17 1.90 -10.43 -5.49
CA ARG A 17 2.55 -11.53 -6.22
C ARG A 17 4.01 -11.28 -6.56
N LEU A 18 4.74 -10.60 -5.69
CA LEU A 18 6.18 -10.39 -5.87
C LEU A 18 6.97 -11.45 -5.11
N SER A 19 8.08 -11.91 -5.73
CA SER A 19 9.06 -12.72 -5.01
C SER A 19 9.89 -11.83 -4.08
N GLN A 20 10.55 -12.44 -3.10
CA GLN A 20 11.48 -11.70 -2.23
C GLN A 20 12.61 -11.05 -3.04
N THR A 21 13.11 -11.76 -4.05
CA THR A 21 14.18 -11.26 -4.92
C THR A 21 13.73 -10.03 -5.71
N LYS A 22 12.53 -10.05 -6.28
CA LYS A 22 12.01 -8.91 -7.03
C LYS A 22 11.76 -7.71 -6.12
N LEU A 23 11.18 -7.95 -4.96
CA LEU A 23 10.95 -6.86 -4.00
C LEU A 23 12.28 -6.25 -3.54
N ALA A 24 13.29 -7.10 -3.27
CA ALA A 24 14.62 -6.62 -2.88
C ALA A 24 15.21 -5.70 -3.95
N GLY A 25 15.08 -6.06 -5.23
CA GLY A 25 15.53 -5.21 -6.33
C GLY A 25 14.80 -3.87 -6.37
N ILE A 26 13.50 -3.89 -6.15
CA ILE A 26 12.67 -2.68 -6.15
C ILE A 26 13.05 -1.75 -5.00
N LEU A 27 13.23 -2.31 -3.80
CA LEU A 27 13.55 -1.52 -2.61
C LEU A 27 15.05 -1.19 -2.46
N GLY A 28 15.90 -1.74 -3.34
CA GLY A 28 17.32 -1.48 -3.30
C GLY A 28 18.04 -2.18 -2.16
N THR A 29 17.65 -3.39 -1.85
CA THR A 29 18.26 -4.21 -0.80
C THR A 29 18.49 -5.64 -1.31
N GLN A 30 18.91 -6.54 -0.44
CA GLN A 30 19.19 -7.93 -0.79
C GLN A 30 18.01 -8.84 -0.39
N GLN A 31 17.83 -9.93 -1.15
CA GLN A 31 16.80 -10.91 -0.87
C GLN A 31 16.92 -11.47 0.56
N SER A 32 18.14 -11.69 1.04
CA SER A 32 18.37 -12.17 2.40
C SER A 32 17.85 -11.21 3.46
N SER A 33 17.93 -9.90 3.21
CA SER A 33 17.38 -8.88 4.11
C SER A 33 15.84 -8.96 4.16
N ILE A 34 15.19 -9.07 3.01
CA ILE A 34 13.74 -9.22 2.93
C ILE A 34 13.30 -10.46 3.73
N ASN A 35 14.01 -11.58 3.52
CA ASN A 35 13.69 -12.82 4.22
C ASN A 35 13.79 -12.67 5.74
N ARG A 36 14.85 -12.01 6.22
CA ARG A 36 15.05 -11.79 7.66
C ARG A 36 13.95 -10.92 8.26
N TYR A 37 13.50 -9.90 7.53
CA TYR A 37 12.39 -9.07 7.98
C TYR A 37 11.10 -9.90 8.10
N GLU A 38 10.81 -10.70 7.07
CA GLU A 38 9.58 -11.50 7.03
C GLU A 38 9.57 -12.62 8.07
N GLN A 39 10.75 -13.16 8.43
CA GLN A 39 10.87 -14.19 9.45
C GLN A 39 10.91 -13.65 10.88
N GLY A 40 10.88 -12.32 11.04
CA GLY A 40 10.95 -11.72 12.37
C GLY A 40 12.35 -11.75 12.98
N GLN A 41 13.39 -12.02 12.18
CA GLN A 41 14.78 -12.05 12.64
C GLN A 41 15.39 -10.66 12.72
N ALA A 42 14.86 -9.71 11.97
CA ALA A 42 15.31 -8.32 11.96
C ALA A 42 14.12 -7.42 11.71
N VAL A 43 14.23 -6.17 12.16
CA VAL A 43 13.25 -5.11 11.87
C VAL A 43 13.90 -4.16 10.87
N PRO A 44 13.22 -3.78 9.78
CA PRO A 44 13.77 -2.80 8.86
C PRO A 44 14.12 -1.50 9.57
N GLY A 45 15.19 -0.82 9.15
CA GLY A 45 15.50 0.51 9.63
C GLY A 45 14.50 1.54 9.11
N PRO A 46 14.54 2.78 9.64
CA PRO A 46 13.58 3.82 9.26
C PRO A 46 13.50 4.06 7.75
N GLU A 47 14.64 4.10 7.07
CA GLU A 47 14.68 4.33 5.62
C GLU A 47 14.00 3.21 4.84
N MET A 48 14.21 1.96 5.26
CA MET A 48 13.59 0.81 4.61
C MET A 48 12.09 0.78 4.87
N PHE A 49 11.63 1.16 6.07
CA PHE A 49 10.21 1.30 6.36
C PHE A 49 9.54 2.33 5.45
N VAL A 50 10.21 3.46 5.20
CA VAL A 50 9.69 4.48 4.28
C VAL A 50 9.55 3.91 2.87
N LYS A 51 10.54 3.13 2.42
CA LYS A 51 10.49 2.49 1.09
C LYS A 51 9.31 1.50 0.99
N TYR A 52 9.07 0.70 2.02
CA TYR A 52 7.90 -0.18 2.07
C TYR A 52 6.61 0.63 2.04
N ALA A 53 6.51 1.65 2.88
CA ALA A 53 5.31 2.48 2.96
C ALA A 53 4.98 3.15 1.63
N ASP A 54 6.01 3.69 0.96
CA ASP A 54 5.82 4.37 -0.32
C ASP A 54 5.49 3.40 -1.45
N TYR A 55 6.15 2.25 -1.49
CA TYR A 55 5.91 1.28 -2.55
C TYR A 55 4.53 0.64 -2.45
N PHE A 56 4.13 0.21 -1.25
CA PHE A 56 2.83 -0.42 -1.04
C PHE A 56 1.71 0.58 -0.77
N ASP A 57 2.05 1.85 -0.63
CA ASP A 57 1.11 2.92 -0.31
C ASP A 57 0.29 2.61 0.94
N VAL A 58 1.01 2.35 2.02
CA VAL A 58 0.42 2.10 3.34
C VAL A 58 1.03 3.07 4.35
N SER A 59 0.33 3.28 5.47
CA SER A 59 0.84 4.13 6.54
C SER A 59 1.94 3.43 7.33
N MET A 60 2.78 4.21 8.00
CA MET A 60 3.78 3.67 8.92
C MET A 60 3.11 2.96 10.10
N ASP A 61 1.98 3.47 10.57
CA ASP A 61 1.23 2.83 11.65
C ASP A 61 0.76 1.42 11.24
N TYR A 62 0.36 1.26 9.97
CA TYR A 62 -0.02 -0.06 9.45
C TYR A 62 1.18 -1.01 9.46
N LEU A 63 2.35 -0.54 9.01
CA LEU A 63 3.57 -1.36 8.98
C LEU A 63 4.00 -1.77 10.39
N TYR A 64 3.85 -0.90 11.37
CA TYR A 64 4.18 -1.18 12.77
C TYR A 64 3.08 -1.97 13.49
N CYS A 65 2.01 -2.34 12.80
CA CYS A 65 0.90 -3.10 13.38
C CYS A 65 0.14 -2.34 14.49
N ARG A 66 0.16 -1.01 14.43
CA ARG A 66 -0.58 -0.15 15.35
C ARG A 66 -2.02 0.06 14.92
N THR A 67 -2.31 -0.22 13.65
CA THR A 67 -3.65 -0.15 13.07
C THR A 67 -3.81 -1.26 12.04
N ASP A 68 -5.04 -1.66 11.80
CA ASP A 68 -5.38 -2.58 10.71
C ASP A 68 -5.83 -1.83 9.45
N GLU A 69 -5.91 -0.49 9.52
CA GLU A 69 -6.22 0.34 8.36
C GLU A 69 -4.95 0.67 7.60
N SER A 70 -4.90 0.27 6.34
CA SER A 70 -3.70 0.40 5.50
C SER A 70 -3.45 1.82 4.97
N ARG A 71 -4.39 2.70 5.04
CA ARG A 71 -4.44 4.03 4.41
C ARG A 71 -3.10 4.72 4.24
N GLY A 72 -2.57 4.72 3.01
CA GLY A 72 -1.35 5.43 2.66
C GLY A 72 -1.63 6.84 2.18
N LYS A 73 -0.58 7.49 1.62
CA LYS A 73 -0.66 8.87 1.14
C LYS A 73 -1.72 9.08 0.07
N LEU A 74 -1.86 8.11 -0.85
CA LEU A 74 -2.84 8.22 -1.93
C LEU A 74 -4.27 8.17 -1.37
N TYR A 75 -4.50 7.39 -0.33
CA TYR A 75 -5.80 7.33 0.32
C TYR A 75 -6.16 8.67 0.96
N ASP A 76 -5.20 9.28 1.67
CA ASP A 76 -5.41 10.56 2.34
C ASP A 76 -5.52 11.72 1.36
N TYR A 77 -4.88 11.60 0.20
CA TYR A 77 -4.86 12.63 -0.85
C TYR A 77 -5.93 12.38 -1.90
N LYS A 78 -7.15 12.06 -1.52
CA LYS A 78 -8.22 11.88 -2.50
C LYS A 78 -8.71 13.23 -3.02
N PRO A 79 -8.82 13.40 -4.36
CA PRO A 79 -9.47 14.58 -4.90
C PRO A 79 -10.91 14.71 -4.41
N GLN A 80 -11.40 15.93 -4.34
CA GLN A 80 -12.77 16.18 -3.88
C GLN A 80 -13.82 15.42 -4.70
N ALA A 81 -13.61 15.33 -6.01
CA ALA A 81 -14.52 14.59 -6.90
C ALA A 81 -14.62 13.10 -6.51
N LEU A 82 -13.49 12.49 -6.10
CA LEU A 82 -13.46 11.11 -5.67
C LEU A 82 -14.21 10.92 -4.35
N LYS A 83 -14.01 11.83 -3.41
CA LYS A 83 -14.71 11.82 -2.12
C LYS A 83 -16.22 11.95 -2.31
N GLU A 84 -16.66 12.81 -3.20
CA GLU A 84 -18.07 12.99 -3.51
C GLU A 84 -18.70 11.71 -4.08
N LYS A 85 -17.98 11.01 -4.97
CA LYS A 85 -18.47 9.74 -5.51
C LYS A 85 -18.59 8.66 -4.44
N MET A 86 -17.68 8.65 -3.46
CA MET A 86 -17.77 7.74 -2.33
C MET A 86 -19.01 8.00 -1.46
N GLU A 87 -19.41 9.26 -1.33
CA GLU A 87 -20.60 9.65 -0.58
C GLU A 87 -21.91 9.32 -1.31
N GLN A 88 -21.89 9.36 -2.64
CA GLN A 88 -23.09 9.16 -3.46
C GLN A 88 -23.51 7.70 -3.60
N SER A 89 -22.58 6.77 -3.49
CA SER A 89 -22.85 5.36 -3.74
C SER A 89 -22.00 4.48 -2.84
N GLU A 90 -22.66 3.57 -2.13
CA GLU A 90 -21.96 2.60 -1.31
C GLU A 90 -21.12 1.64 -2.16
N GLU A 91 -21.61 1.25 -3.33
CA GLU A 91 -20.88 0.40 -4.26
C GLU A 91 -19.60 1.08 -4.74
N MET A 92 -19.68 2.37 -5.04
CA MET A 92 -18.53 3.15 -5.45
C MET A 92 -17.53 3.30 -4.31
N ARG A 93 -18.01 3.50 -3.08
CA ARG A 93 -17.14 3.55 -1.90
C ARG A 93 -16.38 2.25 -1.72
N GLU A 94 -17.07 1.11 -1.80
CA GLU A 94 -16.46 -0.20 -1.68
C GLU A 94 -15.41 -0.44 -2.75
N PHE A 95 -15.72 -0.06 -3.99
CA PHE A 95 -14.77 -0.18 -5.10
C PHE A 95 -13.51 0.67 -4.86
N ILE A 96 -13.70 1.92 -4.45
CA ILE A 96 -12.58 2.83 -4.20
C ILE A 96 -11.73 2.33 -3.02
N GLU A 97 -12.35 1.90 -1.94
CA GLU A 97 -11.63 1.35 -0.79
C GLU A 97 -10.85 0.08 -1.16
N MET A 98 -11.43 -0.76 -2.01
CA MET A 98 -10.74 -1.95 -2.52
C MET A 98 -9.49 -1.58 -3.32
N CYS A 99 -9.54 -0.50 -4.09
CA CYS A 99 -8.38 0.00 -4.84
C CYS A 99 -7.22 0.41 -3.93
N PHE A 100 -7.51 0.84 -2.70
CA PHE A 100 -6.50 1.28 -1.74
C PHE A 100 -6.12 0.22 -0.70
N ASP A 101 -6.72 -0.97 -0.78
CA ASP A 101 -6.41 -2.07 0.12
C ASP A 101 -5.21 -2.86 -0.42
N PRO A 102 -4.08 -2.91 0.30
CA PRO A 102 -2.91 -3.63 -0.18
C PRO A 102 -3.12 -5.15 -0.25
N GLN A 103 -4.14 -5.67 0.42
CA GLN A 103 -4.48 -7.10 0.38
C GLN A 103 -5.38 -7.45 -0.80
N ALA A 104 -5.97 -6.45 -1.47
CA ALA A 104 -6.84 -6.67 -2.61
C ALA A 104 -6.01 -6.99 -3.86
N PRO A 105 -6.58 -7.71 -4.84
CA PRO A 105 -5.87 -7.98 -6.10
C PRO A 105 -5.66 -6.73 -6.96
N VAL A 106 -6.30 -5.62 -6.61
CA VAL A 106 -6.16 -4.34 -7.30
C VAL A 106 -4.80 -3.74 -6.93
N ASN A 107 -3.96 -3.50 -7.91
CA ASN A 107 -2.59 -3.06 -7.69
C ASN A 107 -2.44 -1.53 -7.72
N LYS A 108 -1.24 -1.05 -7.36
CA LYS A 108 -0.88 0.36 -7.35
C LYS A 108 -1.18 1.07 -8.68
N ARG A 109 -0.96 0.37 -9.79
CA ARG A 109 -1.18 0.91 -11.13
C ARG A 109 -2.64 1.28 -11.36
N LEU A 110 -3.57 0.47 -10.85
CA LEU A 110 -4.99 0.77 -10.95
C LEU A 110 -5.39 1.96 -10.10
N LYS A 111 -4.82 2.08 -8.88
CA LYS A 111 -5.01 3.27 -8.04
C LYS A 111 -4.59 4.53 -8.78
N GLU A 112 -3.40 4.52 -9.37
CA GLU A 112 -2.86 5.65 -10.10
C GLU A 112 -3.73 6.00 -11.31
N ALA A 113 -4.23 5.00 -12.03
CA ALA A 113 -5.13 5.21 -13.14
C ALA A 113 -6.45 5.84 -12.70
N LEU A 114 -7.02 5.35 -11.60
CA LEU A 114 -8.26 5.89 -11.05
C LEU A 114 -8.10 7.36 -10.65
N LEU A 115 -7.03 7.67 -9.92
CA LEU A 115 -6.76 9.04 -9.49
C LEU A 115 -6.54 9.98 -10.67
N ARG A 116 -5.85 9.49 -11.72
CA ARG A 116 -5.61 10.28 -12.93
C ARG A 116 -6.92 10.63 -13.64
N ILE A 117 -7.80 9.65 -13.82
CA ILE A 117 -9.08 9.83 -14.46
C ILE A 117 -9.92 10.88 -13.70
N MET A 118 -9.98 10.74 -12.39
CA MET A 118 -10.76 11.66 -11.55
C MET A 118 -10.18 13.07 -11.58
N THR A 119 -8.86 13.20 -11.61
CA THR A 119 -8.19 14.50 -11.68
C THR A 119 -8.43 15.17 -13.04
N GLU A 120 -8.38 14.40 -14.12
CA GLU A 120 -8.66 14.91 -15.48
C GLU A 120 -10.10 15.41 -15.61
N GLU A 121 -11.07 14.66 -15.08
CA GLU A 121 -12.47 15.10 -15.07
C GLU A 121 -12.64 16.41 -14.29
N ALA A 122 -11.96 16.55 -13.16
CA ALA A 122 -12.02 17.78 -12.37
C ALA A 122 -11.40 18.97 -13.11
N ASN A 123 -10.37 18.74 -13.93
CA ASN A 123 -9.69 19.80 -14.67
C ASN A 123 -10.44 20.24 -15.92
N GLU A 124 -11.34 19.43 -16.45
CA GLU A 124 -12.13 19.75 -17.64
C GLU A 124 -13.30 20.71 -17.33
N GLU A 125 -13.63 20.88 -16.07
CA GLU A 125 -14.66 21.79 -15.61
C GLU A 125 -14.04 23.14 -15.24
#